data_f883ef28633d1a54d4587e2991ce4cc9
#
_entry.id   f883ef28633d1a54d4587e2991ce4cc9
#
_cell.length_a   1.000
_cell.length_b   1.000
_cell.length_c   1.000
_cell.angle_alpha   90.00
_cell.angle_beta   90.00
_cell.angle_gamma   90.00
#
_symmetry.space_group_name_H-M   'P 1'
#
loop_
_entity.id
_entity.type
_entity.pdbx_description
1 polymer ?
#
loop_
_entity_poly.entity_id
_entity_poly.type
_entity_poly.pdbx_seq_one_letter_code
_entity_poly.pdbx_strand_id
1 'polypeptide(L)'
;MWSCRVISASAIHTRCMNELTIDAVREIEQIHSKWIEYEVAEDDHSLMALCADDIELWPPDAQPRLGRAAVSAQIARGMTRIHSIEITDRRIRGSDEIAYLIASYRTTFSSSEDSTPGRALGSHLWILQKRTGKWAVTLVSWSVWGHADISSPLTGS
;
A
#
# COMPACT_ATOMS: atom_id res chain seq x y z
N MET A 1 -52.68 22.25 -28.74
CA MET A 1 -51.72 21.30 -29.35
C MET A 1 -50.37 21.47 -28.73
N TRP A 2 -50.01 20.60 -27.83
CA TRP A 2 -48.69 20.64 -27.18
C TRP A 2 -47.83 19.54 -27.82
N SER A 3 -46.79 19.94 -28.51
CA SER A 3 -45.84 19.04 -29.16
C SER A 3 -44.85 18.54 -28.13
N CYS A 4 -44.92 17.27 -27.74
CA CYS A 4 -43.95 16.59 -26.91
C CYS A 4 -42.72 16.30 -27.77
N ARG A 5 -41.62 17.06 -27.58
CA ARG A 5 -40.32 16.69 -28.13
C ARG A 5 -39.74 15.54 -27.29
N VAL A 6 -39.62 14.40 -27.93
CA VAL A 6 -38.90 13.26 -27.40
C VAL A 6 -37.43 13.64 -27.32
N ILE A 7 -36.92 13.81 -26.11
CA ILE A 7 -35.48 13.96 -25.87
C ILE A 7 -34.85 12.56 -26.02
N SER A 8 -34.09 12.42 -27.08
CA SER A 8 -33.27 11.21 -27.33
C SER A 8 -32.37 10.95 -26.15
N ALA A 9 -32.52 9.78 -25.55
CA ALA A 9 -31.62 9.29 -24.51
C ALA A 9 -30.24 9.12 -25.13
N SER A 10 -29.36 10.08 -24.88
CA SER A 10 -27.93 9.96 -25.17
C SER A 10 -27.41 8.72 -24.45
N ALA A 11 -26.79 7.84 -25.21
CA ALA A 11 -26.15 6.64 -24.78
C ALA A 11 -25.28 6.94 -23.54
N ILE A 12 -25.67 6.39 -22.40
CA ILE A 12 -24.80 6.25 -21.25
C ILE A 12 -23.67 5.34 -21.74
N HIS A 13 -22.53 5.92 -22.08
CA HIS A 13 -21.30 5.16 -22.29
C HIS A 13 -21.00 4.50 -20.95
N THR A 14 -21.46 3.29 -20.77
CA THR A 14 -20.91 2.40 -19.75
C THR A 14 -19.45 2.19 -20.16
N ARG A 15 -18.57 3.02 -19.62
CA ARG A 15 -17.13 2.79 -19.69
C ARG A 15 -16.93 1.45 -19.02
N CYS A 16 -16.79 0.38 -19.81
CA CYS A 16 -16.27 -0.88 -19.28
C CYS A 16 -14.99 -0.53 -18.56
N MET A 17 -15.00 -0.63 -17.24
CA MET A 17 -13.76 -0.50 -16.47
C MET A 17 -12.87 -1.63 -16.96
N ASN A 18 -11.84 -1.28 -17.73
CA ASN A 18 -10.87 -2.25 -18.19
C ASN A 18 -10.27 -2.89 -16.94
N GLU A 19 -10.42 -4.21 -16.82
CA GLU A 19 -9.74 -4.97 -15.77
C GLU A 19 -8.23 -4.76 -15.91
N LEU A 20 -7.52 -4.84 -14.79
CA LEU A 20 -6.06 -4.79 -14.79
C LEU A 20 -5.49 -5.84 -15.73
N THR A 21 -4.60 -5.42 -16.61
CA THR A 21 -3.84 -6.34 -17.45
C THR A 21 -2.88 -7.17 -16.61
N ILE A 22 -2.48 -8.34 -17.12
CA ILE A 22 -1.48 -9.20 -16.45
C ILE A 22 -0.16 -8.45 -16.24
N ASP A 23 0.23 -7.61 -17.17
CA ASP A 23 1.46 -6.80 -17.06
C ASP A 23 1.33 -5.74 -15.98
N ALA A 24 0.18 -5.06 -15.86
CA ALA A 24 -0.08 -4.12 -14.78
C ALA A 24 -0.03 -4.82 -13.40
N VAL A 25 -0.60 -6.01 -13.27
CA VAL A 25 -0.51 -6.80 -12.05
C VAL A 25 0.94 -7.10 -11.70
N ARG A 26 1.75 -7.54 -12.66
CA ARG A 26 3.19 -7.82 -12.45
C ARG A 26 3.97 -6.57 -12.03
N GLU A 27 3.73 -5.42 -12.66
CA GLU A 27 4.37 -4.16 -12.29
C GLU A 27 4.02 -3.78 -10.83
N ILE A 28 2.76 -3.89 -10.43
CA ILE A 28 2.31 -3.61 -9.06
C ILE A 28 2.94 -4.59 -8.06
N GLU A 29 3.03 -5.87 -8.41
CA GLU A 29 3.72 -6.87 -7.58
C GLU A 29 5.20 -6.56 -7.39
N GLN A 30 5.87 -6.09 -8.44
CA GLN A 30 7.28 -5.67 -8.38
C GLN A 30 7.46 -4.43 -7.49
N ILE A 31 6.55 -3.44 -7.60
CA ILE A 31 6.57 -2.26 -6.72
C ILE A 31 6.43 -2.68 -5.27
N HIS A 32 5.49 -3.56 -4.97
CA HIS A 32 5.27 -4.07 -3.62
C HIS A 32 6.49 -4.82 -3.06
N SER A 33 7.10 -5.68 -3.87
CA SER A 33 8.30 -6.43 -3.47
C SER A 33 9.50 -5.51 -3.24
N LYS A 34 9.72 -4.51 -4.10
CA LYS A 34 10.78 -3.50 -3.94
C LYS A 34 10.57 -2.64 -2.71
N TRP A 35 9.32 -2.26 -2.41
CA TRP A 35 9.03 -1.52 -1.19
C TRP A 35 9.50 -2.29 0.04
N ILE A 36 9.16 -3.58 0.13
CA ILE A 36 9.57 -4.45 1.24
C ILE A 36 11.10 -4.55 1.32
N GLU A 37 11.76 -4.72 0.18
CA GLU A 37 13.22 -4.78 0.10
C GLU A 37 13.86 -3.48 0.63
N TYR A 38 13.37 -2.32 0.18
CA TYR A 38 13.90 -1.02 0.58
C TYR A 38 13.61 -0.69 2.05
N GLU A 39 12.42 -1.06 2.55
CA GLU A 39 12.06 -0.89 3.95
C GLU A 39 12.95 -1.71 4.87
N VAL A 40 13.21 -2.97 4.54
CA VAL A 40 14.15 -3.83 5.30
C VAL A 40 15.59 -3.35 5.20
N ALA A 41 15.99 -2.81 4.05
CA ALA A 41 17.33 -2.25 3.83
C ALA A 41 17.52 -0.84 4.41
N GLU A 42 16.46 -0.22 4.94
CA GLU A 42 16.45 1.18 5.39
C GLU A 42 16.83 2.17 4.26
N ASP A 43 16.53 1.82 3.00
CA ASP A 43 16.76 2.66 1.82
C ASP A 43 15.56 3.57 1.55
N ASP A 44 15.40 4.59 2.37
CA ASP A 44 14.33 5.57 2.29
C ASP A 44 14.28 6.29 0.94
N HIS A 45 15.44 6.53 0.32
CA HIS A 45 15.51 7.20 -0.96
C HIS A 45 14.84 6.38 -2.08
N SER A 46 15.22 5.10 -2.19
CA SER A 46 14.65 4.19 -3.19
C SER A 46 13.19 3.88 -2.90
N LEU A 47 12.80 3.77 -1.62
CA LEU A 47 11.42 3.60 -1.21
C LEU A 47 10.55 4.78 -1.66
N MET A 48 11.00 6.01 -1.39
CA MET A 48 10.30 7.22 -1.81
C MET A 48 10.21 7.38 -3.33
N ALA A 49 11.11 6.79 -4.11
CA ALA A 49 11.03 6.79 -5.57
C ALA A 49 9.85 5.97 -6.12
N LEU A 50 9.29 5.05 -5.33
CA LEU A 50 8.08 4.28 -5.67
C LEU A 50 6.79 5.08 -5.42
N CYS A 51 6.87 6.20 -4.70
CA CYS A 51 5.73 6.99 -4.25
C CYS A 51 5.41 8.13 -5.23
N ALA A 52 4.13 8.45 -5.34
CA ALA A 52 3.68 9.70 -5.95
C ALA A 52 4.03 10.91 -5.06
N ASP A 53 4.00 12.13 -5.60
CA ASP A 53 4.27 13.34 -4.83
C ASP A 53 3.18 13.63 -3.78
N ASP A 54 1.95 13.21 -4.08
CA ASP A 54 0.77 13.32 -3.22
C ASP A 54 0.51 12.07 -2.36
N ILE A 55 1.54 11.26 -2.10
CA ILE A 55 1.44 10.05 -1.26
C ILE A 55 0.82 10.35 0.10
N GLU A 56 -0.06 9.46 0.55
CA GLU A 56 -0.66 9.49 1.88
C GLU A 56 -0.25 8.26 2.68
N LEU A 57 0.14 8.47 3.93
CA LEU A 57 0.46 7.40 4.87
C LEU A 57 -0.52 7.44 6.04
N TRP A 58 -1.29 6.37 6.21
CA TRP A 58 -2.34 6.24 7.21
C TRP A 58 -1.99 5.17 8.25
N PRO A 59 -1.21 5.52 9.29
CA PRO A 59 -0.87 4.60 10.36
C PRO A 59 -2.08 4.29 11.25
N PRO A 60 -2.15 3.12 11.91
CA PRO A 60 -3.30 2.71 12.72
C PRO A 60 -3.52 3.61 13.95
N ASP A 61 -2.46 4.09 14.58
CA ASP A 61 -2.51 4.77 15.88
C ASP A 61 -1.98 6.21 15.84
N ALA A 62 -1.89 6.82 14.65
CA ALA A 62 -1.39 8.19 14.49
C ALA A 62 -2.14 8.95 13.39
N GLN A 63 -2.00 10.26 13.41
CA GLN A 63 -2.54 11.11 12.36
C GLN A 63 -1.89 10.80 11.01
N PRO A 64 -2.65 10.87 9.90
CA PRO A 64 -2.12 10.64 8.58
C PRO A 64 -1.01 11.64 8.21
N ARG A 65 -0.10 11.21 7.36
CA ARG A 65 0.94 12.03 6.76
C ARG A 65 0.60 12.23 5.29
N LEU A 66 0.50 13.46 4.87
CA LEU A 66 0.07 13.82 3.53
C LEU A 66 1.21 14.48 2.77
N GLY A 67 1.49 13.94 1.60
CA GLY A 67 2.54 14.40 0.71
C GLY A 67 3.93 13.84 1.02
N ARG A 68 4.76 13.79 -0.01
CA ARG A 68 6.11 13.18 0.00
C ARG A 68 6.99 13.66 1.15
N ALA A 69 7.01 14.97 1.42
CA ALA A 69 7.88 15.52 2.46
C ALA A 69 7.48 15.04 3.88
N ALA A 70 6.16 15.00 4.18
CA ALA A 70 5.68 14.54 5.47
C ALA A 70 5.89 13.04 5.66
N VAL A 71 5.69 12.25 4.60
CA VAL A 71 5.92 10.79 4.60
C VAL A 71 7.40 10.47 4.76
N SER A 72 8.28 11.11 3.99
CA SER A 72 9.73 10.94 4.12
C SER A 72 10.24 11.30 5.52
N ALA A 73 9.75 12.39 6.11
CA ALA A 73 10.10 12.76 7.48
C ALA A 73 9.61 11.75 8.54
N GLN A 74 8.49 11.06 8.28
CA GLN A 74 7.99 10.00 9.16
C GLN A 74 8.86 8.75 9.07
N ILE A 75 9.23 8.33 7.88
CA ILE A 75 10.10 7.17 7.64
C ILE A 75 11.47 7.40 8.29
N ALA A 76 12.10 8.54 8.05
CA ALA A 76 13.39 8.90 8.60
C ALA A 76 13.43 8.98 10.16
N ARG A 77 12.27 9.19 10.80
CA ARG A 77 12.14 9.20 12.26
C ARG A 77 11.79 7.84 12.84
N GLY A 78 11.66 6.81 12.01
CA GLY A 78 11.27 5.48 12.44
C GLY A 78 12.12 5.00 13.62
N MET A 79 11.47 4.80 14.79
CA MET A 79 12.11 4.23 15.98
C MET A 79 12.11 2.70 15.92
N THR A 80 11.58 2.13 14.86
CA THR A 80 11.41 0.68 14.69
C THR A 80 12.20 0.23 13.49
N ARG A 81 13.16 -0.65 13.72
CA ARG A 81 13.91 -1.32 12.65
C ARG A 81 13.15 -2.56 12.21
N ILE A 82 12.83 -2.64 10.95
CA ILE A 82 12.22 -3.82 10.33
C ILE A 82 13.33 -4.79 9.88
N HIS A 83 13.28 -6.01 10.37
CA HIS A 83 14.26 -7.05 10.01
C HIS A 83 13.76 -7.92 8.86
N SER A 84 12.46 -8.18 8.81
CA SER A 84 11.83 -8.96 7.73
C SER A 84 10.36 -8.65 7.62
N ILE A 85 9.82 -8.74 6.41
CA ILE A 85 8.40 -8.71 6.11
C ILE A 85 8.10 -9.92 5.22
N GLU A 86 7.25 -10.81 5.69
CA GLU A 86 6.74 -11.96 4.94
C GLU A 86 5.30 -11.68 4.55
N ILE A 87 5.00 -11.74 3.26
CA ILE A 87 3.64 -11.62 2.75
C ILE A 87 2.99 -13.00 2.74
N THR A 88 1.90 -13.13 3.47
CA THR A 88 1.18 -14.41 3.63
C THR A 88 -0.04 -14.52 2.70
N ASP A 89 -0.61 -13.41 2.28
CA ASP A 89 -1.67 -13.33 1.28
C ASP A 89 -1.59 -11.98 0.55
N ARG A 90 -1.97 -11.96 -0.74
CA ARG A 90 -1.99 -10.74 -1.52
C ARG A 90 -3.09 -10.78 -2.57
N ARG A 91 -3.83 -9.68 -2.69
CA ARG A 91 -4.86 -9.47 -3.72
C ARG A 91 -4.69 -8.10 -4.36
N ILE A 92 -4.74 -8.07 -5.69
CA ILE A 92 -4.66 -6.86 -6.49
C ILE A 92 -5.91 -6.79 -7.35
N ARG A 93 -6.57 -5.63 -7.37
CA ARG A 93 -7.75 -5.33 -8.18
C ARG A 93 -7.71 -3.89 -8.65
N GLY A 94 -8.40 -3.58 -9.72
CA GLY A 94 -8.50 -2.22 -10.23
C GLY A 94 -8.72 -2.15 -11.73
N SER A 95 -8.32 -1.04 -12.30
CA SER A 95 -8.31 -0.74 -13.74
C SER A 95 -6.90 -0.36 -14.17
N ASP A 96 -6.70 -0.07 -15.47
CA ASP A 96 -5.39 0.34 -15.99
C ASP A 96 -4.89 1.71 -15.49
N GLU A 97 -5.68 2.45 -14.71
CA GLU A 97 -5.33 3.76 -14.19
C GLU A 97 -5.20 3.80 -12.66
N ILE A 98 -5.97 2.95 -11.97
CA ILE A 98 -5.99 2.89 -10.51
C ILE A 98 -6.16 1.45 -10.06
N ALA A 99 -5.37 1.06 -9.07
CA ALA A 99 -5.42 -0.25 -8.46
C ALA A 99 -5.36 -0.15 -6.94
N TYR A 100 -5.91 -1.16 -6.27
CA TYR A 100 -5.63 -1.39 -4.87
C TYR A 100 -4.94 -2.75 -4.69
N LEU A 101 -4.07 -2.79 -3.71
CA LEU A 101 -3.42 -3.99 -3.22
C LEU A 101 -3.75 -4.16 -1.75
N ILE A 102 -4.27 -5.33 -1.39
CA ILE A 102 -4.44 -5.74 0.01
C ILE A 102 -3.51 -6.92 0.22
N ALA A 103 -2.73 -6.87 1.30
CA ALA A 103 -1.87 -7.99 1.68
C ALA A 103 -1.89 -8.20 3.19
N SER A 104 -1.84 -9.45 3.60
CA SER A 104 -1.56 -9.85 4.97
C SER A 104 -0.06 -10.08 5.12
N TYR A 105 0.49 -9.68 6.25
CA TYR A 105 1.92 -9.78 6.49
C TYR A 105 2.25 -10.29 7.88
N ARG A 106 3.44 -10.85 7.99
CA ARG A 106 4.16 -11.10 9.24
C ARG A 106 5.46 -10.31 9.19
N THR A 107 5.71 -9.49 10.20
CA THR A 107 6.95 -8.73 10.30
C THR A 107 7.72 -9.08 11.56
N THR A 108 9.05 -9.06 11.47
CA THR A 108 9.97 -9.11 12.61
C THR A 108 10.66 -7.76 12.71
N PHE A 109 10.64 -7.18 13.91
CA PHE A 109 11.14 -5.83 14.15
C PHE A 109 11.81 -5.71 15.51
N SER A 110 12.59 -4.65 15.70
CA SER A 110 13.06 -4.21 17.02
C SER A 110 12.91 -2.71 17.15
N SER A 111 12.64 -2.21 18.36
CA SER A 111 12.69 -0.78 18.62
C SER A 111 14.14 -0.32 18.84
N SER A 112 14.42 0.96 18.60
CA SER A 112 15.74 1.54 18.88
C SER A 112 16.06 1.59 20.39
N GLU A 113 15.06 1.54 21.24
CA GLU A 113 15.18 1.54 22.70
C GLU A 113 15.23 0.14 23.30
N ASP A 114 14.67 -0.85 22.60
CA ASP A 114 14.67 -2.27 22.99
C ASP A 114 15.27 -3.11 21.86
N SER A 115 16.37 -3.80 22.15
CA SER A 115 17.01 -4.69 21.19
C SER A 115 16.33 -6.05 21.07
N THR A 116 15.31 -6.33 21.89
CA THR A 116 14.56 -7.60 21.85
C THR A 116 13.69 -7.61 20.60
N PRO A 117 13.91 -8.54 19.65
CA PRO A 117 13.06 -8.62 18.46
C PRO A 117 11.63 -9.01 18.80
N GLY A 118 10.67 -8.30 18.21
CA GLY A 118 9.24 -8.60 18.27
C GLY A 118 8.71 -9.10 16.94
N ARG A 119 7.49 -9.64 16.96
CA ARG A 119 6.73 -10.02 15.76
C ARG A 119 5.38 -9.33 15.76
N ALA A 120 4.94 -8.92 14.58
CA ALA A 120 3.58 -8.43 14.38
C ALA A 120 2.94 -9.14 13.19
N LEU A 121 1.62 -9.36 13.30
CA LEU A 121 0.75 -9.81 12.23
C LEU A 121 -0.17 -8.66 11.86
N GLY A 122 -0.39 -8.45 10.59
CA GLY A 122 -1.25 -7.36 10.15
C GLY A 122 -1.66 -7.48 8.70
N SER A 123 -2.34 -6.45 8.25
CA SER A 123 -2.64 -6.24 6.83
C SER A 123 -2.33 -4.82 6.44
N HIS A 124 -2.09 -4.62 5.15
CA HIS A 124 -2.03 -3.29 4.59
C HIS A 124 -2.92 -3.18 3.34
N LEU A 125 -3.40 -1.98 3.14
CA LEU A 125 -4.10 -1.54 1.94
C LEU A 125 -3.25 -0.47 1.26
N TRP A 126 -2.96 -0.67 -0.01
CA TRP A 126 -2.31 0.32 -0.86
C TRP A 126 -3.23 0.74 -1.98
N ILE A 127 -3.17 2.01 -2.33
CA ILE A 127 -3.71 2.52 -3.59
C ILE A 127 -2.54 2.90 -4.48
N LEU A 128 -2.57 2.44 -5.71
CA LEU A 128 -1.61 2.81 -6.74
C LEU A 128 -2.36 3.49 -7.89
N GLN A 129 -1.75 4.50 -8.46
CA GLN A 129 -2.27 5.20 -9.63
C GLN A 129 -1.20 5.26 -10.72
N LYS A 130 -1.65 5.17 -11.97
CA LYS A 130 -0.76 5.35 -13.11
C LYS A 130 -0.56 6.84 -13.36
N ARG A 131 0.67 7.31 -13.15
CA ARG A 131 1.08 8.70 -13.35
C ARG A 131 2.09 8.75 -14.49
N THR A 132 1.80 9.51 -15.55
CA THR A 132 2.67 9.60 -16.75
C THR A 132 3.13 8.23 -17.29
N GLY A 133 2.21 7.25 -17.32
CA GLY A 133 2.46 5.90 -17.82
C GLY A 133 3.13 4.93 -16.86
N LYS A 134 3.45 5.34 -15.62
CA LYS A 134 4.07 4.50 -14.58
C LYS A 134 3.18 4.37 -13.36
N TRP A 135 3.14 3.20 -12.76
CA TRP A 135 2.48 3.00 -11.47
C TRP A 135 3.27 3.65 -10.35
N ALA A 136 2.57 4.36 -9.48
CA ALA A 136 3.12 4.95 -8.26
C ALA A 136 2.19 4.71 -7.09
N VAL A 137 2.76 4.52 -5.89
CA VAL A 137 2.00 4.37 -4.65
C VAL A 137 1.47 5.74 -4.23
N THR A 138 0.15 5.86 -4.05
CA THR A 138 -0.52 7.10 -3.66
C THR A 138 -1.12 7.04 -2.27
N LEU A 139 -1.35 5.85 -1.73
CA LEU A 139 -1.81 5.67 -0.36
C LEU A 139 -1.30 4.36 0.21
N VAL A 140 -0.86 4.40 1.46
CA VAL A 140 -0.56 3.22 2.27
C VAL A 140 -1.28 3.36 3.61
N SER A 141 -2.06 2.34 3.96
CA SER A 141 -2.66 2.18 5.28
C SER A 141 -2.40 0.77 5.78
N TRP A 142 -2.20 0.63 7.08
CA TRP A 142 -2.01 -0.71 7.66
C TRP A 142 -2.73 -0.86 8.98
N SER A 143 -2.92 -2.11 9.36
CA SER A 143 -3.44 -2.51 10.67
C SER A 143 -2.58 -3.62 11.25
N VAL A 144 -2.53 -3.69 12.56
CA VAL A 144 -1.82 -4.72 13.32
C VAL A 144 -2.83 -5.50 14.14
N TRP A 145 -2.85 -6.83 13.99
CA TRP A 145 -3.82 -7.70 14.67
C TRP A 145 -3.27 -8.36 15.90
N GLY A 146 -1.96 -8.50 16.01
CA GLY A 146 -1.31 -9.16 17.13
C GLY A 146 0.18 -8.87 17.17
N HIS A 147 0.68 -8.85 18.39
CA HIS A 147 2.09 -8.80 18.72
C HIS A 147 2.48 -10.04 19.49
N ALA A 148 3.64 -10.60 19.24
CA ALA A 148 4.22 -11.67 20.04
C ALA A 148 5.72 -11.46 20.15
N ASP A 149 6.26 -11.79 21.33
CA ASP A 149 7.69 -11.94 21.47
C ASP A 149 8.16 -13.16 20.65
N ILE A 150 9.37 -13.10 20.10
CA ILE A 150 9.93 -14.19 19.28
C ILE A 150 9.97 -15.52 20.02
N SER A 151 10.03 -15.48 21.37
CA SER A 151 10.03 -16.66 22.23
C SER A 151 8.69 -17.40 22.33
N SER A 152 7.59 -16.78 21.91
CA SER A 152 6.26 -17.39 21.95
C SER A 152 5.86 -17.92 20.57
N PRO A 153 5.42 -19.19 20.43
CA PRO A 153 4.85 -19.67 19.19
C PRO A 153 3.57 -18.88 18.90
N LEU A 154 3.43 -18.39 17.64
CA LEU A 154 2.18 -17.78 17.19
C LEU A 154 1.11 -18.88 17.16
N THR A 155 0.27 -18.96 18.18
CA THR A 155 -0.92 -19.81 18.16
C THR A 155 -1.94 -19.16 17.22
N GLY A 156 -1.97 -19.63 15.99
CA GLY A 156 -3.06 -19.34 15.07
C GLY A 156 -4.31 -20.09 15.51
N SER A 157 -5.37 -19.39 15.69
CA SER A 157 -6.74 -19.94 15.80
C SER A 157 -7.39 -19.90 14.45
#